data_458ecb5520986face9d338ff743d5e8c
#
_entry.id   458ecb5520986face9d338ff743d5e8c
#
_cell.length_a   1.000
_cell.length_b   1.000
_cell.length_c   1.000
_cell.angle_alpha   90.00
_cell.angle_beta   90.00
_cell.angle_gamma   90.00
#
_symmetry.space_group_name_H-M   'P 1'
#
loop_
_entity.id
_entity.type
_entity.pdbx_description
1 polymer ?
#
loop_
_entity_poly.entity_id
_entity_poly.type
_entity_poly.pdbx_seq_one_letter_code
_entity_poly.pdbx_strand_id
1 'polypeptide(L)'
;AFEHHAIMHSMAALERMGFEVTYIKPTPEGYIRPEDVEAAIRPDTALVSIMMANNEIGTIQPIKEIAEIAHKHGVWMHTDAVQAVGTIPVDVKELGVDMLSMSAHKFNGPKGMGALYCRKGVWPQNLIDGGSQEARHRAGTENVAGIAAMGKALEIATAHLDERMAHESELRDYVIDRILKNIPEARLNGGRSPRLPNNVNISFPGLEGETILLDLDMHGICASTGSACNSDSLDPSHVLLSIGLPEEIGHGSMRFTFGPQNTMEEAKYLCDVLEEVIPRRRAMSCMWLQGQNKARQFSLKGEQ
;
A
#
# COMPACT_ATOMS: atom_id res chain seq x y z
N ALA A 1 -4.74 -9.08 -6.65
CA ALA A 1 -6.03 -8.35 -6.57
C ALA A 1 -5.91 -7.01 -5.83
N PHE A 2 -4.85 -6.76 -5.09
CA PHE A 2 -4.67 -5.53 -4.26
C PHE A 2 -3.51 -4.63 -4.73
N GLU A 3 -3.11 -4.78 -5.97
CA GLU A 3 -2.08 -3.97 -6.63
C GLU A 3 -2.50 -2.50 -6.74
N HIS A 4 -1.53 -1.60 -6.92
CA HIS A 4 -1.82 -0.22 -7.26
C HIS A 4 -2.55 -0.13 -8.62
N HIS A 5 -3.40 0.87 -8.81
CA HIS A 5 -4.17 1.08 -10.05
C HIS A 5 -3.28 1.13 -11.30
N ALA A 6 -2.02 1.55 -11.19
CA ALA A 6 -1.06 1.51 -12.29
C ALA A 6 -0.87 0.09 -12.86
N ILE A 7 -0.87 -0.93 -12.01
CA ILE A 7 -0.80 -2.33 -12.42
C ILE A 7 -2.19 -2.83 -12.80
N MET A 8 -3.22 -2.60 -11.97
CA MET A 8 -4.57 -3.09 -12.21
C MET A 8 -5.13 -2.64 -13.56
N HIS A 9 -5.00 -1.34 -13.88
CA HIS A 9 -5.49 -0.82 -15.16
C HIS A 9 -4.65 -1.29 -16.35
N SER A 10 -3.34 -1.51 -16.16
CA SER A 10 -2.48 -2.12 -17.18
C SER A 10 -2.89 -3.57 -17.46
N MET A 11 -3.20 -4.35 -16.41
CA MET A 11 -3.70 -5.72 -16.57
C MET A 11 -5.05 -5.74 -17.29
N ALA A 12 -5.99 -4.86 -16.91
CA ALA A 12 -7.26 -4.72 -17.61
C ALA A 12 -7.10 -4.30 -19.09
N ALA A 13 -6.04 -3.55 -19.42
CA ALA A 13 -5.73 -3.23 -20.81
C ALA A 13 -5.23 -4.49 -21.58
N LEU A 14 -4.39 -5.29 -20.95
CA LEU A 14 -3.91 -6.56 -21.53
C LEU A 14 -5.06 -7.55 -21.77
N GLU A 15 -6.03 -7.65 -20.84
CA GLU A 15 -7.22 -8.49 -21.03
C GLU A 15 -8.01 -8.06 -22.29
N ARG A 16 -8.17 -6.75 -22.52
CA ARG A 16 -8.80 -6.23 -23.74
C ARG A 16 -8.02 -6.56 -25.02
N MET A 17 -6.72 -6.80 -24.90
CA MET A 17 -5.84 -7.24 -26.00
C MET A 17 -5.83 -8.76 -26.18
N GLY A 18 -6.58 -9.51 -25.36
CA GLY A 18 -6.72 -10.96 -25.46
C GLY A 18 -5.74 -11.76 -24.58
N PHE A 19 -5.00 -11.10 -23.70
CA PHE A 19 -4.20 -11.80 -22.69
C PHE A 19 -5.09 -12.28 -21.54
N GLU A 20 -4.73 -13.40 -20.95
CA GLU A 20 -5.41 -13.94 -19.77
C GLU A 20 -4.70 -13.50 -18.50
N VAL A 21 -5.44 -12.90 -17.57
CA VAL A 21 -4.91 -12.39 -16.30
C VAL A 21 -5.55 -13.13 -15.13
N THR A 22 -4.71 -13.62 -14.22
CA THR A 22 -5.16 -14.24 -12.96
C THR A 22 -4.85 -13.31 -11.79
N TYR A 23 -5.89 -12.89 -11.07
CA TYR A 23 -5.77 -12.00 -9.92
C TYR A 23 -5.71 -12.82 -8.63
N ILE A 24 -4.53 -12.95 -8.02
CA ILE A 24 -4.34 -13.63 -6.74
C ILE A 24 -4.97 -12.80 -5.61
N LYS A 25 -5.78 -13.42 -4.77
CA LYS A 25 -6.37 -12.78 -3.61
C LYS A 25 -5.40 -12.82 -2.42
N PRO A 26 -5.21 -11.70 -1.70
CA PRO A 26 -4.44 -11.71 -0.47
C PRO A 26 -5.22 -12.39 0.67
N THR A 27 -4.51 -12.79 1.72
CA THR A 27 -5.11 -13.17 3.00
C THR A 27 -5.76 -11.96 3.70
N PRO A 28 -6.54 -12.13 4.77
CA PRO A 28 -7.08 -11.02 5.56
C PRO A 28 -6.01 -10.08 6.15
N GLU A 29 -4.79 -10.57 6.34
CA GLU A 29 -3.64 -9.77 6.77
C GLU A 29 -2.96 -9.04 5.59
N GLY A 30 -3.43 -9.24 4.36
CA GLY A 30 -2.89 -8.61 3.16
C GLY A 30 -1.66 -9.32 2.58
N TYR A 31 -1.50 -10.61 2.84
CA TYR A 31 -0.41 -11.42 2.29
C TYR A 31 -0.82 -12.18 1.03
N ILE A 32 0.09 -12.24 0.05
CA ILE A 32 0.03 -13.23 -1.01
C ILE A 32 0.84 -14.44 -0.58
N ARG A 33 0.20 -15.60 -0.49
CA ARG A 33 0.90 -16.85 -0.18
C ARG A 33 1.63 -17.34 -1.43
N PRO A 34 2.91 -17.71 -1.32
CA PRO A 34 3.68 -18.24 -2.45
C PRO A 34 3.02 -19.44 -3.11
N GLU A 35 2.35 -20.29 -2.31
CA GLU A 35 1.63 -21.49 -2.80
C GLU A 35 0.45 -21.12 -3.70
N ASP A 36 -0.25 -20.02 -3.41
CA ASP A 36 -1.36 -19.55 -4.24
C ASP A 36 -0.85 -19.03 -5.59
N VAL A 37 0.36 -18.45 -5.63
CA VAL A 37 1.03 -18.06 -6.88
C VAL A 37 1.43 -19.28 -7.67
N GLU A 38 2.08 -20.30 -7.05
CA GLU A 38 2.47 -21.53 -7.72
C GLU A 38 1.26 -22.24 -8.34
N ALA A 39 0.16 -22.33 -7.60
CA ALA A 39 -1.09 -22.95 -8.07
C ALA A 39 -1.74 -22.20 -9.26
N ALA A 40 -1.48 -20.90 -9.39
CA ALA A 40 -2.03 -20.07 -10.46
C ALA A 40 -1.17 -20.04 -11.74
N ILE A 41 0.08 -20.50 -11.67
CA ILE A 41 0.97 -20.57 -12.85
C ILE A 41 0.47 -21.62 -13.83
N ARG A 42 0.33 -21.22 -15.09
CA ARG A 42 -0.07 -22.07 -16.22
C ARG A 42 1.12 -22.26 -17.17
N PRO A 43 1.07 -23.23 -18.11
CA PRO A 43 2.14 -23.44 -19.11
C PRO A 43 2.40 -22.23 -20.02
N ASP A 44 1.41 -21.34 -20.18
CA ASP A 44 1.46 -20.13 -20.99
C ASP A 44 1.65 -18.84 -20.16
N THR A 45 1.89 -18.95 -18.86
CA THR A 45 2.18 -17.80 -18.02
C THR A 45 3.51 -17.17 -18.40
N ALA A 46 3.49 -15.90 -18.80
CA ALA A 46 4.69 -15.17 -19.18
C ALA A 46 5.30 -14.35 -18.04
N LEU A 47 4.47 -13.86 -17.12
CA LEU A 47 4.88 -12.91 -16.07
C LEU A 47 4.07 -13.11 -14.78
N VAL A 48 4.78 -13.10 -13.66
CA VAL A 48 4.20 -12.88 -12.33
C VAL A 48 4.52 -11.45 -11.91
N SER A 49 3.51 -10.70 -11.48
CA SER A 49 3.67 -9.32 -10.99
C SER A 49 2.97 -9.18 -9.64
N ILE A 50 3.76 -8.98 -8.59
CA ILE A 50 3.28 -8.80 -7.20
C ILE A 50 4.00 -7.59 -6.60
N MET A 51 3.25 -6.62 -6.06
CA MET A 51 3.83 -5.45 -5.41
C MET A 51 4.62 -5.85 -4.16
N MET A 52 5.76 -5.19 -3.93
CA MET A 52 6.65 -5.52 -2.81
C MET A 52 6.06 -5.11 -1.46
N ALA A 53 5.35 -3.98 -1.43
CA ALA A 53 4.65 -3.51 -0.24
C ALA A 53 3.40 -2.74 -0.64
N ASN A 54 2.29 -2.97 0.06
CA ASN A 54 1.04 -2.31 -0.28
C ASN A 54 1.01 -0.86 0.24
N ASN A 55 0.61 0.06 -0.61
CA ASN A 55 0.58 1.50 -0.34
C ASN A 55 -0.50 1.93 0.64
N GLU A 56 -1.51 1.13 0.88
CA GLU A 56 -2.63 1.45 1.77
C GLU A 56 -2.44 0.78 3.12
N ILE A 57 -2.34 -0.55 3.14
CA ILE A 57 -2.29 -1.35 4.37
C ILE A 57 -0.87 -1.64 4.87
N GLY A 58 0.16 -1.27 4.11
CA GLY A 58 1.56 -1.37 4.51
C GLY A 58 2.16 -2.78 4.54
N THR A 59 1.41 -3.83 4.24
CA THR A 59 1.90 -5.21 4.30
C THR A 59 3.00 -5.46 3.26
N ILE A 60 4.12 -6.06 3.69
CA ILE A 60 5.27 -6.41 2.83
C ILE A 60 5.09 -7.85 2.35
N GLN A 61 5.33 -8.09 1.06
CA GLN A 61 5.13 -9.39 0.41
C GLN A 61 6.40 -10.24 0.36
N PRO A 62 6.30 -11.57 0.33
CA PRO A 62 7.42 -12.51 0.25
C PRO A 62 7.93 -12.61 -1.20
N ILE A 63 8.51 -11.50 -1.72
CA ILE A 63 8.89 -11.39 -3.14
C ILE A 63 9.96 -12.40 -3.54
N LYS A 64 10.92 -12.68 -2.64
CA LYS A 64 11.99 -13.64 -2.92
C LYS A 64 11.44 -15.05 -3.18
N GLU A 65 10.59 -15.52 -2.29
CA GLU A 65 9.97 -16.84 -2.39
C GLU A 65 9.08 -16.96 -3.65
N ILE A 66 8.36 -15.89 -3.97
CA ILE A 66 7.54 -15.81 -5.18
C ILE A 66 8.42 -15.81 -6.45
N ALA A 67 9.56 -15.09 -6.44
CA ALA A 67 10.49 -15.07 -7.54
C ALA A 67 11.13 -16.45 -7.78
N GLU A 68 11.51 -17.17 -6.71
CA GLU A 68 12.02 -18.53 -6.79
C GLU A 68 11.01 -19.48 -7.43
N ILE A 69 9.72 -19.36 -7.07
CA ILE A 69 8.64 -20.13 -7.67
C ILE A 69 8.46 -19.76 -9.15
N ALA A 70 8.38 -18.48 -9.49
CA ALA A 70 8.24 -18.05 -10.88
C ALA A 70 9.37 -18.60 -11.77
N HIS A 71 10.62 -18.52 -11.30
CA HIS A 71 11.78 -19.01 -12.03
C HIS A 71 11.80 -20.54 -12.17
N LYS A 72 11.36 -21.29 -11.15
CA LYS A 72 11.22 -22.75 -11.23
C LYS A 72 10.29 -23.18 -12.39
N HIS A 73 9.30 -22.33 -12.71
CA HIS A 73 8.37 -22.54 -13.82
C HIS A 73 8.79 -21.83 -15.12
N GLY A 74 9.97 -21.17 -15.16
CA GLY A 74 10.46 -20.45 -16.33
C GLY A 74 9.71 -19.13 -16.60
N VAL A 75 9.04 -18.56 -15.61
CA VAL A 75 8.23 -17.35 -15.68
C VAL A 75 9.02 -16.15 -15.15
N TRP A 76 8.89 -15.00 -15.77
CA TRP A 76 9.52 -13.77 -15.29
C TRP A 76 8.80 -13.21 -14.08
N MET A 77 9.60 -12.58 -13.17
CA MET A 77 9.09 -11.92 -11.96
C MET A 77 9.27 -10.40 -12.02
N HIS A 78 8.16 -9.68 -11.93
CA HIS A 78 8.11 -8.24 -11.75
C HIS A 78 7.60 -7.90 -10.36
N THR A 79 8.15 -6.86 -9.75
CA THR A 79 7.60 -6.27 -8.52
C THR A 79 7.42 -4.77 -8.65
N ASP A 80 6.24 -4.27 -8.26
CA ASP A 80 6.04 -2.86 -7.97
C ASP A 80 6.64 -2.57 -6.59
N ALA A 81 7.82 -1.95 -6.56
CA ALA A 81 8.54 -1.58 -5.35
C ALA A 81 8.43 -0.09 -5.02
N VAL A 82 7.44 0.59 -5.58
CA VAL A 82 7.24 2.05 -5.41
C VAL A 82 7.16 2.45 -3.94
N GLN A 83 6.54 1.63 -3.09
CA GLN A 83 6.45 1.91 -1.65
C GLN A 83 7.64 1.34 -0.83
N ALA A 84 8.44 0.47 -1.43
CA ALA A 84 9.55 -0.21 -0.75
C ALA A 84 10.87 0.55 -0.92
N VAL A 85 11.17 0.98 -2.15
CA VAL A 85 12.42 1.67 -2.46
C VAL A 85 12.57 2.94 -1.63
N GLY A 86 13.69 3.02 -0.92
CA GLY A 86 13.98 4.12 -0.02
C GLY A 86 13.19 4.09 1.32
N THR A 87 12.37 3.06 1.58
CA THR A 87 11.62 2.89 2.83
C THR A 87 12.05 1.63 3.59
N ILE A 88 12.38 0.56 2.88
CA ILE A 88 12.94 -0.70 3.40
C ILE A 88 14.11 -1.13 2.52
N PRO A 89 14.97 -2.08 2.98
CA PRO A 89 16.04 -2.63 2.14
C PRO A 89 15.50 -3.28 0.87
N VAL A 90 16.09 -2.94 -0.27
CA VAL A 90 15.76 -3.50 -1.58
C VAL A 90 17.03 -3.85 -2.30
N ASP A 91 17.32 -5.14 -2.45
CA ASP A 91 18.38 -5.68 -3.29
C ASP A 91 17.79 -6.60 -4.35
N VAL A 92 17.85 -6.18 -5.61
CA VAL A 92 17.29 -6.92 -6.74
C VAL A 92 17.92 -8.31 -6.95
N LYS A 93 19.16 -8.50 -6.50
CA LYS A 93 19.86 -9.80 -6.58
C LYS A 93 19.38 -10.75 -5.50
N GLU A 94 19.21 -10.25 -4.27
CA GLU A 94 18.68 -11.04 -3.15
C GLU A 94 17.20 -11.40 -3.36
N LEU A 95 16.41 -10.46 -3.91
CA LEU A 95 15.02 -10.67 -4.24
C LEU A 95 14.83 -11.62 -5.45
N GLY A 96 15.84 -11.70 -6.32
CA GLY A 96 15.78 -12.54 -7.51
C GLY A 96 14.80 -12.03 -8.59
N VAL A 97 14.37 -10.78 -8.55
CA VAL A 97 13.40 -10.25 -9.52
C VAL A 97 14.04 -9.95 -10.87
N ASP A 98 13.25 -10.13 -11.93
CA ASP A 98 13.65 -9.80 -13.29
C ASP A 98 13.40 -8.34 -13.64
N MET A 99 12.34 -7.77 -13.06
CA MET A 99 11.96 -6.38 -13.25
C MET A 99 11.47 -5.77 -11.93
N LEU A 100 11.76 -4.48 -11.73
CA LEU A 100 11.32 -3.72 -10.55
C LEU A 100 10.97 -2.30 -10.95
N SER A 101 9.75 -1.87 -10.59
CA SER A 101 9.29 -0.50 -10.80
C SER A 101 9.49 0.36 -9.55
N MET A 102 9.94 1.60 -9.72
CA MET A 102 10.08 2.58 -8.65
C MET A 102 9.67 3.99 -9.11
N SER A 103 9.27 4.84 -8.17
CA SER A 103 8.85 6.22 -8.42
C SER A 103 9.54 7.20 -7.48
N ALA A 104 10.23 8.20 -8.03
CA ALA A 104 11.09 9.11 -7.29
C ALA A 104 10.37 9.88 -6.16
N HIS A 105 9.12 10.31 -6.40
CA HIS A 105 8.38 11.10 -5.41
C HIS A 105 8.04 10.33 -4.13
N LYS A 106 8.18 9.00 -4.10
CA LYS A 106 7.95 8.18 -2.91
C LYS A 106 9.17 8.15 -1.96
N PHE A 107 10.33 8.54 -2.45
CA PHE A 107 11.54 8.74 -1.63
C PHE A 107 12.07 10.19 -1.74
N ASN A 108 11.13 11.15 -1.79
CA ASN A 108 11.38 12.60 -1.79
C ASN A 108 12.17 13.12 -3.02
N GLY A 109 12.16 12.36 -4.11
CA GLY A 109 12.66 12.81 -5.42
C GLY A 109 11.62 13.61 -6.21
N PRO A 110 11.95 14.07 -7.41
CA PRO A 110 11.07 14.89 -8.22
C PRO A 110 9.87 14.11 -8.73
N LYS A 111 8.69 14.76 -8.77
CA LYS A 111 7.50 14.23 -9.42
C LYS A 111 7.75 14.05 -10.92
N GLY A 112 7.07 13.06 -11.53
CA GLY A 112 7.21 12.75 -12.96
C GLY A 112 8.45 11.91 -13.31
N MET A 113 9.27 11.53 -12.31
CA MET A 113 10.43 10.66 -12.49
C MET A 113 10.16 9.28 -11.90
N GLY A 114 10.59 8.25 -12.61
CA GLY A 114 10.56 6.86 -12.17
C GLY A 114 11.57 6.04 -12.95
N ALA A 115 11.81 4.80 -12.53
CA ALA A 115 12.67 3.88 -13.22
C ALA A 115 12.08 2.47 -13.21
N LEU A 116 12.38 1.73 -14.28
CA LEU A 116 12.19 0.30 -14.37
C LEU A 116 13.56 -0.36 -14.38
N TYR A 117 13.88 -1.13 -13.35
CA TYR A 117 14.99 -2.06 -13.39
C TYR A 117 14.62 -3.26 -14.25
N CYS A 118 15.52 -3.64 -15.16
CA CYS A 118 15.44 -4.89 -15.90
C CYS A 118 16.73 -5.66 -15.73
N ARG A 119 16.64 -6.92 -15.35
CA ARG A 119 17.79 -7.84 -15.29
C ARG A 119 18.39 -7.99 -16.68
N LYS A 120 19.71 -8.15 -16.76
CA LYS A 120 20.40 -8.36 -18.04
C LYS A 120 19.80 -9.55 -18.80
N GLY A 121 19.39 -9.30 -20.02
CA GLY A 121 18.73 -10.30 -20.90
C GLY A 121 17.20 -10.31 -20.81
N VAL A 122 16.61 -9.49 -19.94
CA VAL A 122 15.15 -9.31 -19.86
C VAL A 122 14.82 -7.90 -20.32
N TRP A 123 14.15 -7.77 -21.45
CA TRP A 123 13.76 -6.48 -21.99
C TRP A 123 12.30 -6.50 -22.46
N PRO A 124 11.42 -5.72 -21.87
CA PRO A 124 10.06 -5.57 -22.35
C PRO A 124 10.06 -4.87 -23.72
N GLN A 125 9.02 -5.12 -24.50
CA GLN A 125 8.77 -4.38 -25.71
C GLN A 125 8.57 -2.89 -25.39
N ASN A 126 9.09 -2.02 -26.26
CA ASN A 126 8.91 -0.58 -26.08
C ASN A 126 7.43 -0.20 -26.17
N LEU A 127 6.99 0.65 -25.24
CA LEU A 127 5.68 1.28 -25.33
C LEU A 127 5.76 2.60 -26.15
N ILE A 128 6.92 3.27 -26.12
CA ILE A 128 7.15 4.53 -26.84
C ILE A 128 8.33 4.34 -27.78
N ASP A 129 8.02 4.25 -29.08
CA ASP A 129 9.00 4.14 -30.14
C ASP A 129 9.48 5.51 -30.62
N GLY A 130 10.70 5.57 -31.16
CA GLY A 130 11.28 6.80 -31.71
C GLY A 130 12.81 6.79 -31.72
N GLY A 131 13.43 7.79 -31.08
CA GLY A 131 14.89 7.93 -31.02
C GLY A 131 15.58 6.84 -30.20
N SER A 132 16.92 6.95 -30.11
CA SER A 132 17.76 5.92 -29.48
C SER A 132 18.01 6.13 -27.98
N GLN A 133 17.22 7.00 -27.34
CA GLN A 133 17.33 7.27 -25.90
C GLN A 133 17.08 6.00 -25.08
N GLU A 134 17.58 5.96 -23.85
CA GLU A 134 17.52 4.79 -22.96
C GLU A 134 17.96 3.48 -23.68
N ALA A 135 19.07 3.55 -24.44
CA ALA A 135 19.58 2.43 -25.24
C ALA A 135 18.53 1.84 -26.20
N ARG A 136 17.64 2.63 -26.76
CA ARG A 136 16.49 2.31 -27.64
C ARG A 136 15.30 1.68 -26.94
N HIS A 137 15.26 1.67 -25.63
CA HIS A 137 14.14 1.08 -24.88
C HIS A 137 13.01 2.06 -24.57
N ARG A 138 13.29 3.37 -24.63
CA ARG A 138 12.28 4.41 -24.43
C ARG A 138 12.70 5.69 -25.13
N ALA A 139 11.99 6.06 -26.16
CA ALA A 139 12.27 7.27 -26.92
C ALA A 139 11.89 8.55 -26.18
N GLY A 140 12.46 9.68 -26.61
CA GLY A 140 12.27 11.02 -26.06
C GLY A 140 13.52 11.50 -25.31
N THR A 141 13.83 12.79 -25.45
CA THR A 141 15.00 13.44 -24.82
C THR A 141 14.97 13.20 -23.30
N GLU A 142 16.10 12.79 -22.75
CA GLU A 142 16.24 12.48 -21.34
C GLU A 142 16.06 13.73 -20.48
N ASN A 143 15.26 13.61 -19.43
CA ASN A 143 15.15 14.61 -18.38
C ASN A 143 16.35 14.52 -17.43
N VAL A 144 17.52 15.00 -17.87
CA VAL A 144 18.79 14.86 -17.15
C VAL A 144 18.71 15.43 -15.72
N ALA A 145 18.07 16.58 -15.56
CA ALA A 145 17.90 17.19 -14.24
C ALA A 145 17.06 16.30 -13.30
N GLY A 146 15.94 15.78 -13.81
CA GLY A 146 15.09 14.85 -13.05
C GLY A 146 15.78 13.54 -12.71
N ILE A 147 16.56 12.98 -13.65
CA ILE A 147 17.33 11.74 -13.45
C ILE A 147 18.39 11.95 -12.35
N ALA A 148 19.17 13.02 -12.44
CA ALA A 148 20.18 13.35 -11.44
C ALA A 148 19.57 13.59 -10.05
N ALA A 149 18.45 14.31 -9.99
CA ALA A 149 17.74 14.57 -8.75
C ALA A 149 17.13 13.29 -8.15
N MET A 150 16.60 12.39 -8.98
CA MET A 150 16.12 11.06 -8.54
C MET A 150 17.26 10.23 -7.93
N GLY A 151 18.43 10.19 -8.60
CA GLY A 151 19.61 9.48 -8.10
C GLY A 151 20.07 10.03 -6.74
N LYS A 152 20.13 11.36 -6.59
CA LYS A 152 20.50 11.99 -5.32
C LYS A 152 19.47 11.75 -4.22
N ALA A 153 18.18 11.79 -4.53
CA ALA A 153 17.13 11.48 -3.56
C ALA A 153 17.22 10.03 -3.06
N LEU A 154 17.51 9.08 -3.96
CA LEU A 154 17.69 7.68 -3.59
C LEU A 154 18.92 7.47 -2.70
N GLU A 155 20.06 8.11 -3.04
CA GLU A 155 21.26 8.11 -2.21
C GLU A 155 20.96 8.59 -0.78
N ILE A 156 20.26 9.72 -0.64
CA ILE A 156 19.87 10.28 0.66
C ILE A 156 18.91 9.32 1.39
N ALA A 157 17.91 8.79 0.69
CA ALA A 157 16.90 7.92 1.27
C ALA A 157 17.49 6.61 1.82
N THR A 158 18.60 6.13 1.24
CA THR A 158 19.24 4.87 1.64
C THR A 158 20.40 5.06 2.62
N ALA A 159 20.97 6.26 2.75
CA ALA A 159 22.16 6.52 3.57
C ALA A 159 21.97 6.22 5.07
N HIS A 160 20.75 6.44 5.61
CA HIS A 160 20.39 6.23 7.01
C HIS A 160 19.13 5.39 7.13
N LEU A 161 18.99 4.37 6.29
CA LEU A 161 17.76 3.60 6.17
C LEU A 161 17.36 2.91 7.48
N ASP A 162 18.31 2.25 8.15
CA ASP A 162 18.07 1.49 9.38
C ASP A 162 17.61 2.40 10.53
N GLU A 163 18.28 3.55 10.71
CA GLU A 163 17.93 4.54 11.73
C GLU A 163 16.52 5.09 11.49
N ARG A 164 16.21 5.39 10.22
CA ARG A 164 14.90 5.90 9.82
C ARG A 164 13.81 4.85 10.01
N MET A 165 14.05 3.61 9.60
CA MET A 165 13.12 2.50 9.80
C MET A 165 12.81 2.28 11.28
N ALA A 166 13.83 2.34 12.14
CA ALA A 166 13.66 2.19 13.59
C ALA A 166 12.77 3.32 14.16
N HIS A 167 13.07 4.57 13.81
CA HIS A 167 12.32 5.74 14.24
C HIS A 167 10.87 5.70 13.77
N GLU A 168 10.65 5.50 12.47
CA GLU A 168 9.30 5.45 11.89
C GLU A 168 8.47 4.27 12.46
N SER A 169 9.12 3.13 12.72
CA SER A 169 8.48 1.97 13.34
C SER A 169 8.04 2.24 14.78
N GLU A 170 8.85 2.96 15.55
CA GLU A 170 8.49 3.36 16.92
C GLU A 170 7.23 4.25 16.93
N LEU A 171 7.17 5.24 16.04
CA LEU A 171 5.98 6.11 15.90
C LEU A 171 4.75 5.31 15.46
N ARG A 172 4.91 4.46 14.44
CA ARG A 172 3.86 3.59 13.92
C ARG A 172 3.29 2.69 15.01
N ASP A 173 4.14 1.99 15.72
CA ASP A 173 3.73 0.99 16.72
C ASP A 173 3.07 1.67 17.92
N TYR A 174 3.60 2.82 18.36
CA TYR A 174 2.96 3.64 19.38
C TYR A 174 1.54 4.03 19.02
N VAL A 175 1.33 4.54 17.79
CA VAL A 175 0.00 4.97 17.33
C VAL A 175 -0.95 3.78 17.20
N ILE A 176 -0.50 2.66 16.63
CA ILE A 176 -1.33 1.46 16.50
C ILE A 176 -1.76 0.96 17.88
N ASP A 177 -0.82 0.80 18.81
CA ASP A 177 -1.11 0.26 20.14
C ASP A 177 -2.06 1.16 20.93
N ARG A 178 -1.82 2.46 20.89
CA ARG A 178 -2.64 3.42 21.61
C ARG A 178 -4.06 3.50 21.08
N ILE A 179 -4.23 3.56 19.75
CA ILE A 179 -5.55 3.63 19.12
C ILE A 179 -6.34 2.34 19.37
N LEU A 180 -5.74 1.17 19.15
CA LEU A 180 -6.43 -0.11 19.36
C LEU A 180 -6.80 -0.35 20.82
N LYS A 181 -6.05 0.21 21.78
CA LYS A 181 -6.34 0.12 23.20
C LYS A 181 -7.45 1.07 23.66
N ASN A 182 -7.45 2.30 23.15
CA ASN A 182 -8.25 3.39 23.72
C ASN A 182 -9.51 3.70 22.91
N ILE A 183 -9.55 3.32 21.62
CA ILE A 183 -10.73 3.53 20.76
C ILE A 183 -11.43 2.19 20.52
N PRO A 184 -12.59 1.93 21.14
CA PRO A 184 -13.30 0.68 20.98
C PRO A 184 -13.62 0.39 19.51
N GLU A 185 -13.55 -0.87 19.12
CA GLU A 185 -13.83 -1.36 17.77
C GLU A 185 -12.94 -0.76 16.66
N ALA A 186 -11.89 0.00 16.98
CA ALA A 186 -10.88 0.36 16.01
C ALA A 186 -10.17 -0.91 15.52
N ARG A 187 -9.93 -1.00 14.20
CA ARG A 187 -9.34 -2.18 13.58
C ARG A 187 -8.13 -1.80 12.74
N LEU A 188 -6.99 -2.44 12.98
CA LEU A 188 -5.83 -2.37 12.08
C LEU A 188 -6.13 -3.13 10.79
N ASN A 189 -5.91 -2.50 9.64
CA ASN A 189 -6.02 -3.12 8.33
C ASN A 189 -4.65 -3.61 7.88
N GLY A 190 -4.61 -4.85 7.37
CA GLY A 190 -3.37 -5.56 7.07
C GLY A 190 -2.66 -6.14 8.31
N GLY A 191 -1.66 -6.98 8.07
CA GLY A 191 -0.86 -7.60 9.12
C GLY A 191 -0.04 -6.59 9.92
N ARG A 192 0.22 -6.91 11.19
CA ARG A 192 1.10 -6.07 12.02
C ARG A 192 2.56 -6.23 11.61
N SER A 193 2.95 -7.40 11.17
CA SER A 193 4.31 -7.72 10.71
C SER A 193 4.28 -8.85 9.69
N PRO A 194 5.07 -8.79 8.62
CA PRO A 194 5.93 -7.68 8.20
C PRO A 194 5.11 -6.52 7.62
N ARG A 195 5.45 -5.30 8.03
CA ARG A 195 4.76 -4.08 7.63
C ARG A 195 5.77 -2.96 7.39
N LEU A 196 5.47 -2.05 6.45
CA LEU A 196 6.25 -0.83 6.24
C LEU A 196 6.42 -0.05 7.55
N PRO A 197 7.61 0.51 7.81
CA PRO A 197 7.90 1.19 9.07
C PRO A 197 7.02 2.40 9.32
N ASN A 198 6.56 3.04 8.27
CA ASN A 198 5.89 4.34 8.31
C ASN A 198 4.36 4.29 8.13
N ASN A 199 3.75 3.11 7.96
CA ASN A 199 2.35 3.00 7.55
C ASN A 199 1.44 2.54 8.69
N VAL A 200 0.39 3.31 8.96
CA VAL A 200 -0.74 2.96 9.83
C VAL A 200 -2.02 3.06 8.99
N ASN A 201 -2.81 1.99 8.94
CA ASN A 201 -4.12 2.00 8.32
C ASN A 201 -5.13 1.40 9.30
N ILE A 202 -6.08 2.22 9.77
CA ILE A 202 -7.05 1.83 10.79
C ILE A 202 -8.46 2.19 10.31
N SER A 203 -9.39 1.25 10.47
CA SER A 203 -10.81 1.49 10.26
C SER A 203 -11.49 1.84 11.57
N PHE A 204 -12.39 2.81 11.50
CA PHE A 204 -13.26 3.25 12.59
C PHE A 204 -14.72 2.96 12.22
N PRO A 205 -15.26 1.78 12.56
CA PRO A 205 -16.62 1.38 12.21
C PRO A 205 -17.65 2.41 12.64
N GLY A 206 -18.67 2.60 11.78
CA GLY A 206 -19.78 3.52 12.02
C GLY A 206 -19.49 4.99 11.69
N LEU A 207 -18.35 5.27 11.07
CA LEU A 207 -17.95 6.61 10.63
C LEU A 207 -17.55 6.62 9.15
N GLU A 208 -17.61 7.81 8.56
CA GLU A 208 -17.08 8.11 7.23
C GLU A 208 -15.68 8.71 7.35
N GLY A 209 -14.71 8.18 6.61
CA GLY A 209 -13.31 8.64 6.63
C GLY A 209 -13.16 10.12 6.27
N GLU A 210 -13.96 10.63 5.34
CA GLU A 210 -13.95 12.05 4.97
C GLU A 210 -14.32 12.96 6.15
N THR A 211 -15.29 12.54 6.97
CA THR A 211 -15.67 13.29 8.17
C THR A 211 -14.54 13.33 9.19
N ILE A 212 -13.83 12.20 9.37
CA ILE A 212 -12.65 12.14 10.25
C ILE A 212 -11.54 13.02 9.68
N LEU A 213 -11.31 12.96 8.36
CA LEU A 213 -10.28 13.74 7.67
C LEU A 213 -10.47 15.24 7.87
N LEU A 214 -11.71 15.74 7.74
CA LEU A 214 -12.05 17.16 7.98
C LEU A 214 -11.79 17.58 9.42
N ASP A 215 -12.12 16.73 10.40
CA ASP A 215 -11.81 17.03 11.82
C ASP A 215 -10.30 17.08 12.05
N LEU A 216 -9.54 16.16 11.48
CA LEU A 216 -8.08 16.14 11.59
C LEU A 216 -7.45 17.39 10.94
N ASP A 217 -7.94 17.81 9.80
CA ASP A 217 -7.49 19.02 9.10
C ASP A 217 -7.71 20.28 9.98
N MET A 218 -8.84 20.39 10.64
CA MET A 218 -9.11 21.48 11.63
C MET A 218 -8.12 21.49 12.80
N HIS A 219 -7.47 20.36 13.08
CA HIS A 219 -6.43 20.24 14.12
C HIS A 219 -5.00 20.31 13.53
N GLY A 220 -4.87 20.65 12.23
CA GLY A 220 -3.58 20.77 11.56
C GLY A 220 -2.90 19.42 11.27
N ILE A 221 -3.67 18.32 11.23
CA ILE A 221 -3.18 16.97 10.99
C ILE A 221 -3.53 16.56 9.56
N CYS A 222 -2.50 16.30 8.74
CA CYS A 222 -2.66 15.75 7.41
C CYS A 222 -2.75 14.22 7.46
N ALA A 223 -3.81 13.67 6.88
CA ALA A 223 -4.04 12.24 6.78
C ALA A 223 -4.64 11.89 5.41
N SER A 224 -5.03 10.64 5.21
CA SER A 224 -5.69 10.19 3.98
C SER A 224 -6.78 9.17 4.32
N THR A 225 -7.88 9.19 3.58
CA THR A 225 -8.84 8.10 3.62
C THR A 225 -8.26 6.86 2.94
N GLY A 226 -8.83 5.67 3.19
CA GLY A 226 -8.43 4.43 2.52
C GLY A 226 -8.58 4.47 1.00
N SER A 227 -9.48 5.30 0.47
CA SER A 227 -9.79 5.45 -0.96
C SER A 227 -9.12 6.65 -1.64
N ALA A 228 -8.09 7.23 -1.06
CA ALA A 228 -7.45 8.48 -1.54
C ALA A 228 -6.98 8.48 -3.00
N CYS A 229 -6.80 7.32 -3.62
CA CYS A 229 -6.45 7.22 -5.05
C CYS A 229 -7.68 7.21 -5.98
N ASN A 230 -8.89 7.24 -5.44
CA ASN A 230 -10.13 7.16 -6.19
C ASN A 230 -11.09 8.28 -5.75
N SER A 231 -10.59 9.52 -5.76
CA SER A 231 -11.32 10.72 -5.33
C SER A 231 -12.63 10.97 -6.08
N ASP A 232 -12.87 10.25 -7.18
CA ASP A 232 -14.06 10.35 -8.01
C ASP A 232 -15.12 9.27 -7.70
N SER A 233 -14.85 8.31 -6.78
CA SER A 233 -15.82 7.29 -6.40
C SER A 233 -16.01 7.25 -4.88
N LEU A 234 -17.27 7.14 -4.47
CA LEU A 234 -17.66 6.93 -3.07
C LEU A 234 -17.39 5.49 -2.60
N ASP A 235 -16.85 4.63 -3.47
CA ASP A 235 -16.61 3.23 -3.16
C ASP A 235 -15.41 3.05 -2.23
N PRO A 236 -15.45 2.09 -1.31
CA PRO A 236 -14.31 1.77 -0.47
C PRO A 236 -13.13 1.26 -1.31
N SER A 237 -11.92 1.37 -0.77
CA SER A 237 -10.72 0.89 -1.43
C SER A 237 -10.83 -0.59 -1.83
N HIS A 238 -10.50 -0.90 -3.11
CA HIS A 238 -10.41 -2.27 -3.59
C HIS A 238 -9.41 -3.11 -2.79
N VAL A 239 -8.38 -2.49 -2.21
CA VAL A 239 -7.41 -3.15 -1.32
C VAL A 239 -8.11 -3.65 -0.07
N LEU A 240 -8.90 -2.81 0.60
CA LEU A 240 -9.64 -3.16 1.81
C LEU A 240 -10.69 -4.25 1.53
N LEU A 241 -11.39 -4.16 0.41
CA LEU A 241 -12.34 -5.19 -0.03
C LEU A 241 -11.61 -6.52 -0.32
N SER A 242 -10.42 -6.47 -0.94
CA SER A 242 -9.65 -7.67 -1.29
C SER A 242 -9.17 -8.47 -0.08
N ILE A 243 -8.93 -7.82 1.06
CA ILE A 243 -8.60 -8.46 2.34
C ILE A 243 -9.84 -8.92 3.13
N GLY A 244 -11.03 -8.81 2.53
CA GLY A 244 -12.30 -9.24 3.12
C GLY A 244 -12.92 -8.25 4.12
N LEU A 245 -12.49 -6.99 4.12
CA LEU A 245 -13.13 -5.97 4.94
C LEU A 245 -14.52 -5.66 4.37
N PRO A 246 -15.59 -5.70 5.18
CA PRO A 246 -16.90 -5.27 4.75
C PRO A 246 -16.88 -3.80 4.31
N GLU A 247 -17.63 -3.50 3.26
CA GLU A 247 -17.72 -2.14 2.68
C GLU A 247 -18.06 -1.09 3.72
N GLU A 248 -19.06 -1.37 4.56
CA GLU A 248 -19.51 -0.49 5.65
C GLU A 248 -18.39 -0.12 6.64
N ILE A 249 -17.42 -1.01 6.84
CA ILE A 249 -16.25 -0.75 7.70
C ILE A 249 -15.16 -0.05 6.90
N GLY A 250 -15.04 -0.38 5.62
CA GLY A 250 -14.06 0.19 4.70
C GLY A 250 -14.17 1.72 4.56
N HIS A 251 -15.40 2.24 4.57
CA HIS A 251 -15.67 3.69 4.49
C HIS A 251 -15.04 4.49 5.63
N GLY A 252 -14.93 3.92 6.83
CA GLY A 252 -14.31 4.55 7.99
C GLY A 252 -12.80 4.37 8.10
N SER A 253 -12.13 3.99 7.03
CA SER A 253 -10.68 3.72 7.06
C SER A 253 -9.86 4.97 6.86
N MET A 254 -8.85 5.13 7.72
CA MET A 254 -7.88 6.22 7.70
C MET A 254 -6.46 5.67 7.56
N ARG A 255 -5.65 6.32 6.72
CA ARG A 255 -4.23 6.04 6.58
C ARG A 255 -3.41 7.20 7.10
N PHE A 256 -2.50 6.89 8.01
CA PHE A 256 -1.48 7.81 8.52
C PHE A 256 -0.11 7.30 8.06
N THR A 257 0.74 8.23 7.61
CA THR A 257 2.07 7.88 7.12
C THR A 257 3.07 8.82 7.78
N PHE A 258 4.04 8.24 8.47
CA PHE A 258 5.11 8.97 9.12
C PHE A 258 6.31 9.15 8.19
N GLY A 259 7.09 10.18 8.44
CA GLY A 259 8.38 10.41 7.79
C GLY A 259 9.45 10.72 8.82
N PRO A 260 10.72 10.84 8.40
CA PRO A 260 11.85 11.04 9.31
C PRO A 260 11.77 12.35 10.11
N GLN A 261 10.94 13.31 9.68
CA GLN A 261 10.73 14.58 10.36
C GLN A 261 9.69 14.52 11.47
N ASN A 262 8.84 13.48 11.51
CA ASN A 262 7.80 13.38 12.54
C ASN A 262 8.39 13.02 13.89
N THR A 263 7.76 13.51 14.95
CA THR A 263 8.19 13.32 16.32
C THR A 263 7.22 12.45 17.12
N MET A 264 7.67 11.93 18.25
CA MET A 264 6.81 11.19 19.17
C MET A 264 5.71 12.09 19.77
N GLU A 265 5.99 13.38 19.94
CA GLU A 265 5.02 14.38 20.39
C GLU A 265 3.87 14.54 19.39
N GLU A 266 4.19 14.58 18.08
CA GLU A 266 3.18 14.61 17.00
C GLU A 266 2.37 13.31 16.95
N ALA A 267 3.00 12.16 17.14
CA ALA A 267 2.31 10.88 17.21
C ALA A 267 1.36 10.80 18.41
N LYS A 268 1.76 11.34 19.57
CA LYS A 268 0.89 11.48 20.75
C LYS A 268 -0.28 12.41 20.47
N TYR A 269 -0.02 13.58 19.88
CA TYR A 269 -1.03 14.55 19.51
C TYR A 269 -2.07 13.98 18.55
N LEU A 270 -1.64 13.23 17.52
CA LEU A 270 -2.55 12.51 16.63
C LEU A 270 -3.50 11.60 17.42
N CYS A 271 -2.96 10.83 18.38
CA CYS A 271 -3.77 9.93 19.20
C CYS A 271 -4.73 10.71 20.10
N ASP A 272 -4.28 11.80 20.74
CA ASP A 272 -5.14 12.65 21.60
C ASP A 272 -6.35 13.17 20.81
N VAL A 273 -6.12 13.69 19.60
CA VAL A 273 -7.17 14.19 18.71
C VAL A 273 -8.13 13.07 18.28
N LEU A 274 -7.62 11.91 17.91
CA LEU A 274 -8.47 10.78 17.52
C LEU A 274 -9.32 10.25 18.68
N GLU A 275 -8.77 10.20 19.90
CA GLU A 275 -9.47 9.80 21.12
C GLU A 275 -10.60 10.78 21.48
N GLU A 276 -10.52 12.05 21.10
CA GLU A 276 -11.59 13.04 21.23
C GLU A 276 -12.60 12.94 20.08
N VAL A 277 -12.11 12.97 18.83
CA VAL A 277 -12.93 13.07 17.62
C VAL A 277 -13.79 11.82 17.39
N ILE A 278 -13.22 10.63 17.49
CA ILE A 278 -13.92 9.39 17.14
C ILE A 278 -15.14 9.16 18.03
N PRO A 279 -15.06 9.22 19.38
CA PRO A 279 -16.26 9.06 20.23
C PRO A 279 -17.31 10.15 19.97
N ARG A 280 -16.89 11.40 19.79
CA ARG A 280 -17.78 12.53 19.51
C ARG A 280 -18.57 12.29 18.21
N ARG A 281 -17.90 11.87 17.14
CA ARG A 281 -18.56 11.57 15.85
C ARG A 281 -19.47 10.34 15.91
N ARG A 282 -19.06 9.29 16.62
CA ARG A 282 -19.89 8.11 16.84
C ARG A 282 -21.18 8.43 17.60
N ALA A 283 -21.14 9.32 18.57
CA ALA A 283 -22.33 9.77 19.30
C ALA A 283 -23.39 10.44 18.41
N MET A 284 -22.96 11.00 17.27
CA MET A 284 -23.84 11.65 16.28
C MET A 284 -24.14 10.75 15.06
N SER A 285 -23.51 9.60 14.94
CA SER A 285 -23.64 8.69 13.79
C SER A 285 -24.85 7.77 13.93
N CYS A 286 -25.80 7.90 13.02
CA CYS A 286 -26.95 6.98 12.93
C CYS A 286 -26.52 5.53 12.67
N MET A 287 -25.48 5.30 11.88
CA MET A 287 -24.95 3.97 11.57
C MET A 287 -24.37 3.29 12.83
N TRP A 288 -23.63 4.03 13.63
CA TRP A 288 -23.08 3.53 14.90
C TRP A 288 -24.18 3.17 15.89
N LEU A 289 -25.17 4.05 16.08
CA LEU A 289 -26.29 3.84 16.99
C LEU A 289 -27.17 2.66 16.56
N GLN A 290 -27.38 2.45 15.26
CA GLN A 290 -28.13 1.30 14.75
C GLN A 290 -27.36 -0.02 14.96
N GLY A 291 -26.04 -0.03 14.77
CA GLY A 291 -25.18 -1.16 15.04
C GLY A 291 -25.22 -1.60 16.50
N GLN A 292 -25.11 -0.64 17.42
CA GLN A 292 -25.22 -0.88 18.86
C GLN A 292 -26.61 -1.43 19.27
N ASN A 293 -27.67 -0.93 18.68
CA ASN A 293 -29.03 -1.42 18.94
C ASN A 293 -29.22 -2.86 18.40
N LYS A 294 -28.66 -3.22 17.25
CA LYS A 294 -28.69 -4.60 16.75
C LYS A 294 -27.92 -5.54 17.67
N ALA A 295 -26.72 -5.15 18.12
CA ALA A 295 -25.91 -5.93 19.04
C ALA A 295 -26.64 -6.17 20.39
N ARG A 296 -27.28 -5.14 20.95
CA ARG A 296 -28.09 -5.25 22.16
C ARG A 296 -29.31 -6.17 21.99
N GLN A 297 -30.00 -6.12 20.85
CA GLN A 297 -31.14 -6.99 20.56
C GLN A 297 -30.70 -8.47 20.39
N PHE A 298 -29.46 -8.73 19.91
CA PHE A 298 -28.90 -10.07 19.82
C PHE A 298 -28.53 -10.64 21.19
N SER A 299 -27.93 -9.83 22.09
CA SER A 299 -27.59 -10.25 23.43
C SER A 299 -28.83 -10.57 24.30
N LEU A 300 -29.91 -9.80 24.16
CA LEU A 300 -31.17 -10.03 24.88
C LEU A 300 -31.96 -11.27 24.37
N LYS A 301 -31.68 -11.77 23.16
CA LYS A 301 -32.27 -13.01 22.64
C LYS A 301 -31.48 -14.29 22.99
N GLY A 302 -30.24 -14.13 23.44
CA GLY A 302 -29.41 -15.26 23.88
C GLY A 302 -29.55 -15.64 25.35
N GLU A 303 -30.33 -14.87 26.14
CA GLU A 303 -30.60 -15.12 27.56
C GLU A 303 -32.05 -15.62 27.86
N GLN A 304 -32.74 -16.13 26.84
CA GLN A 304 -34.06 -16.80 27.00
C GLN A 304 -33.90 -18.29 26.55
#